data_154e5221438e300af4760ace5a999c66
#
_entry.id   154e5221438e300af4760ace5a999c66
#
_cell.length_a   1.000
_cell.length_b   1.000
_cell.length_c   1.000
_cell.angle_alpha   90.00
_cell.angle_beta   90.00
_cell.angle_gamma   90.00
#
_symmetry.space_group_name_H-M   'P 1'
#
loop_
_entity.id
_entity.type
_entity.pdbx_description
1 polymer ?
#
loop_
_entity_poly.entity_id
_entity_poly.type
_entity_poly.pdbx_seq_one_letter_code
_entity_poly.pdbx_strand_id
1 'polypeptide(L)'
;MKKIIAAVLLICLLFTGCLSVYQVKAMAARAAEEEAANAYVPPAPTIRTVDFDALYRSQDPEEIVCTVNDEPVSWEEYFYFYSSYALQIENTMAAYSQVGLTMSWEDPFEEETGRTWSDVPPEYARRDMMEYRNILLYAKDNGLEMTPELNEELSHQIMEAAESALGENATEEDFAAYLKQGYLPFNLYKRMLTASLMYRTLFSNLYGDPAELEQSGKLESSQADLSAKLEKNLEKISLIFSENFREPKITDYLMEN
;
A
#
# COMPACT_ATOMS: atom_id res chain seq x y z
N MET A 1 -2.34 20.24 -11.64
CA MET A 1 -1.15 19.49 -11.18
C MET A 1 -1.05 19.35 -9.66
N LYS A 2 -1.00 20.41 -8.84
CA LYS A 2 -0.86 20.26 -7.36
C LYS A 2 -2.01 19.50 -6.67
N LYS A 3 -3.24 19.54 -7.18
CA LYS A 3 -4.41 18.88 -6.57
C LYS A 3 -4.50 17.37 -6.88
N ILE A 4 -4.00 16.93 -8.04
CA ILE A 4 -4.02 15.51 -8.44
C ILE A 4 -2.91 14.74 -7.72
N ILE A 5 -1.73 15.34 -7.59
CA ILE A 5 -0.63 14.79 -6.77
C ILE A 5 -1.08 14.65 -5.30
N ALA A 6 -1.89 15.58 -4.80
CA ALA A 6 -2.45 15.50 -3.45
C ALA A 6 -3.46 14.35 -3.30
N ALA A 7 -4.24 14.00 -4.33
CA ALA A 7 -5.19 12.90 -4.28
C ALA A 7 -4.50 11.53 -4.33
N VAL A 8 -3.48 11.37 -5.20
CA VAL A 8 -2.67 10.15 -5.26
C VAL A 8 -1.85 9.98 -3.97
N LEU A 9 -1.27 11.07 -3.45
CA LEU A 9 -0.59 11.06 -2.15
C LEU A 9 -1.56 10.79 -0.99
N LEU A 10 -2.82 11.21 -1.08
CA LEU A 10 -3.82 10.94 -0.05
C LEU A 10 -4.24 9.46 -0.06
N ILE A 11 -4.34 8.83 -1.23
CA ILE A 11 -4.56 7.39 -1.37
C ILE A 11 -3.36 6.63 -0.78
N CYS A 12 -2.13 7.02 -1.13
CA CYS A 12 -0.92 6.46 -0.53
C CYS A 12 -0.85 6.72 0.99
N LEU A 13 -1.29 7.89 1.49
CA LEU A 13 -1.29 8.22 2.91
C LEU A 13 -2.40 7.52 3.71
N LEU A 14 -3.52 7.16 3.08
CA LEU A 14 -4.56 6.37 3.73
C LEU A 14 -4.15 4.90 3.89
N PHE A 15 -3.31 4.39 2.97
CA PHE A 15 -2.80 3.02 3.00
C PHE A 15 -1.37 2.89 3.57
N THR A 16 -0.60 3.99 3.68
CA THR A 16 0.67 3.99 4.40
C THR A 16 0.42 4.33 5.87
N GLY A 17 -0.15 3.38 6.60
CA GLY A 17 -0.20 3.45 8.05
C GLY A 17 1.19 3.72 8.61
N CYS A 18 1.41 4.93 9.03
CA CYS A 18 2.51 5.43 9.87
C CYS A 18 3.60 4.42 10.23
N LEU A 19 4.65 4.35 9.42
CA LEU A 19 5.98 4.21 9.99
C LEU A 19 6.21 5.52 10.79
N SER A 20 5.90 5.47 12.08
CA SER A 20 5.73 6.67 12.87
C SER A 20 7.04 7.46 12.88
N VAL A 21 6.93 8.78 12.70
CA VAL A 21 8.00 9.77 12.96
C VAL A 21 8.73 9.49 14.29
N TYR A 22 8.11 8.72 15.18
CA TYR A 22 8.65 8.29 16.47
C TYR A 22 9.71 7.18 16.32
N GLN A 23 9.54 6.21 15.40
CA GLN A 23 10.55 5.16 15.16
C GLN A 23 11.78 5.74 14.46
N VAL A 24 11.56 6.64 13.48
CA VAL A 24 12.66 7.35 12.82
C VAL A 24 13.45 8.21 13.82
N LYS A 25 12.80 8.88 14.76
CA LYS A 25 13.47 9.66 15.81
C LYS A 25 14.21 8.80 16.83
N ALA A 26 13.65 7.64 17.22
CA ALA A 26 14.30 6.72 18.15
C ALA A 26 15.55 6.09 17.53
N MET A 27 15.51 5.73 16.24
CA MET A 27 16.66 5.19 15.51
C MET A 27 17.74 6.25 15.28
N ALA A 28 17.36 7.49 14.93
CA ALA A 28 18.29 8.60 14.78
C ALA A 28 19.00 8.96 16.10
N ALA A 29 18.31 8.82 17.25
CA ALA A 29 18.91 9.06 18.55
C ALA A 29 19.94 7.98 18.92
N ARG A 30 19.65 6.68 18.63
CA ARG A 30 20.63 5.58 18.83
C ARG A 30 21.84 5.72 17.92
N ALA A 31 21.64 6.10 16.65
CA ALA A 31 22.74 6.32 15.72
C ALA A 31 23.68 7.43 16.16
N ALA A 32 23.17 8.52 16.74
CA ALA A 32 23.97 9.61 17.27
C ALA A 32 24.79 9.21 18.51
N GLU A 33 24.35 8.23 19.31
CA GLU A 33 25.10 7.69 20.45
C GLU A 33 26.22 6.72 20.01
N GLU A 34 26.00 5.94 18.94
CA GLU A 34 27.03 5.04 18.38
C GLU A 34 28.12 5.79 17.61
N GLU A 35 27.79 6.89 16.93
CA GLU A 35 28.75 7.72 16.19
C GLU A 35 29.81 8.36 17.12
N ALA A 36 29.44 8.63 18.38
CA ALA A 36 30.37 9.14 19.39
C ALA A 36 31.37 8.09 19.89
N ALA A 37 31.17 6.81 19.62
CA ALA A 37 31.94 5.73 20.19
C ALA A 37 33.04 5.15 19.29
N ASN A 38 33.05 5.36 17.96
CA ASN A 38 34.06 4.73 17.09
C ASN A 38 34.39 5.55 15.83
N ALA A 39 35.63 5.97 15.73
CA ALA A 39 36.25 6.59 14.53
C ALA A 39 36.62 5.53 13.43
N TYR A 40 35.88 4.43 13.36
CA TYR A 40 36.01 3.42 12.29
C TYR A 40 35.03 3.78 11.18
N VAL A 41 35.53 4.08 9.98
CA VAL A 41 34.70 4.18 8.79
C VAL A 41 34.50 2.73 8.27
N PRO A 42 33.35 2.10 8.53
CA PRO A 42 33.09 0.78 7.99
C PRO A 42 33.05 0.84 6.46
N PRO A 43 33.48 -0.22 5.76
CA PRO A 43 33.26 -0.31 4.32
C PRO A 43 31.76 -0.09 4.06
N ALA A 44 31.45 0.61 2.96
CA ALA A 44 30.05 0.86 2.60
C ALA A 44 29.25 -0.46 2.64
N PRO A 45 28.15 -0.52 3.39
CA PRO A 45 27.40 -1.77 3.52
C PRO A 45 26.93 -2.21 2.13
N THR A 46 27.15 -3.48 1.83
CA THR A 46 26.58 -4.09 0.62
C THR A 46 25.09 -4.20 0.84
N ILE A 47 24.30 -3.35 0.16
CA ILE A 47 22.85 -3.42 0.22
C ILE A 47 22.43 -4.60 -0.67
N ARG A 48 21.77 -5.59 -0.08
CA ARG A 48 21.10 -6.62 -0.84
C ARG A 48 19.75 -6.10 -1.31
N THR A 49 19.53 -6.09 -2.62
CA THR A 49 18.27 -5.71 -3.26
C THR A 49 17.45 -6.93 -3.62
N VAL A 50 16.12 -6.80 -3.62
CA VAL A 50 15.20 -7.89 -3.98
C VAL A 50 15.12 -8.03 -5.50
N ASP A 51 15.25 -9.25 -6.01
CA ASP A 51 14.87 -9.58 -7.39
C ASP A 51 13.34 -9.73 -7.47
N PHE A 52 12.65 -8.60 -7.63
CA PHE A 52 11.20 -8.59 -7.74
C PHE A 52 10.67 -9.38 -8.94
N ASP A 53 11.43 -9.46 -10.03
CA ASP A 53 11.04 -10.23 -11.20
C ASP A 53 11.12 -11.74 -10.93
N ALA A 54 12.17 -12.20 -10.25
CA ALA A 54 12.27 -13.59 -9.84
C ALA A 54 11.18 -13.96 -8.82
N LEU A 55 10.94 -13.07 -7.86
CA LEU A 55 9.89 -13.23 -6.85
C LEU A 55 8.50 -13.27 -7.50
N TYR A 56 8.19 -12.38 -8.46
CA TYR A 56 6.93 -12.39 -9.19
C TYR A 56 6.71 -13.69 -9.97
N ARG A 57 7.75 -14.15 -10.65
CA ARG A 57 7.72 -15.41 -11.43
C ARG A 57 7.76 -16.69 -10.60
N SER A 58 7.87 -16.59 -9.27
CA SER A 58 7.86 -17.77 -8.40
C SER A 58 6.52 -18.50 -8.38
N GLN A 59 5.45 -17.83 -8.83
CA GLN A 59 4.10 -18.37 -8.93
C GLN A 59 3.43 -17.89 -10.22
N ASP A 60 2.35 -18.57 -10.62
CA ASP A 60 1.55 -18.15 -11.76
C ASP A 60 0.77 -16.86 -11.37
N PRO A 61 0.88 -15.78 -12.16
CA PRO A 61 0.15 -14.53 -11.89
C PRO A 61 -1.36 -14.70 -11.69
N GLU A 62 -1.99 -15.65 -12.38
CA GLU A 62 -3.41 -15.93 -12.32
C GLU A 62 -3.80 -16.93 -11.21
N GLU A 63 -2.81 -17.55 -10.54
CA GLU A 63 -3.08 -18.48 -9.45
C GLU A 63 -3.83 -17.80 -8.30
N ILE A 64 -4.93 -18.43 -7.85
CA ILE A 64 -5.70 -17.91 -6.71
C ILE A 64 -4.98 -18.31 -5.42
N VAL A 65 -4.40 -17.32 -4.78
CA VAL A 65 -3.61 -17.51 -3.55
C VAL A 65 -4.44 -17.43 -2.27
N CYS A 66 -5.53 -16.67 -2.30
CA CYS A 66 -6.47 -16.59 -1.17
C CYS A 66 -7.85 -16.14 -1.63
N THR A 67 -8.80 -16.11 -0.70
CA THR A 67 -10.10 -15.43 -0.86
C THR A 67 -10.28 -14.42 0.27
N VAL A 68 -10.94 -13.30 -0.06
CA VAL A 68 -11.40 -12.29 0.91
C VAL A 68 -12.91 -12.23 0.80
N ASN A 69 -13.64 -12.67 1.83
CA ASN A 69 -15.11 -12.85 1.79
C ASN A 69 -15.58 -13.62 0.54
N ASP A 70 -14.96 -14.77 0.29
CA ASP A 70 -15.19 -15.66 -0.86
C ASP A 70 -14.80 -15.05 -2.24
N GLU A 71 -14.38 -13.80 -2.32
CA GLU A 71 -13.84 -13.21 -3.55
C GLU A 71 -12.40 -13.66 -3.77
N PRO A 72 -12.08 -14.23 -4.94
CA PRO A 72 -10.73 -14.72 -5.22
C PRO A 72 -9.74 -13.58 -5.35
N VAL A 73 -8.52 -13.84 -4.88
CA VAL A 73 -7.33 -12.98 -5.01
C VAL A 73 -6.27 -13.76 -5.78
N SER A 74 -5.83 -13.24 -6.91
CA SER A 74 -4.74 -13.81 -7.70
C SER A 74 -3.38 -13.49 -7.07
N TRP A 75 -2.34 -14.26 -7.49
CA TRP A 75 -0.97 -13.96 -7.11
C TRP A 75 -0.55 -12.56 -7.54
N GLU A 76 -0.87 -12.13 -8.76
CA GLU A 76 -0.50 -10.79 -9.23
C GLU A 76 -1.09 -9.67 -8.37
N GLU A 77 -2.33 -9.84 -7.87
CA GLU A 77 -2.96 -8.89 -6.97
C GLU A 77 -2.28 -8.85 -5.60
N TYR A 78 -2.04 -10.03 -5.02
CA TYR A 78 -1.32 -10.15 -3.75
C TYR A 78 0.09 -9.59 -3.85
N PHE A 79 0.80 -9.94 -4.94
CA PHE A 79 2.17 -9.51 -5.20
C PHE A 79 2.31 -7.99 -5.31
N TYR A 80 1.34 -7.31 -5.91
CA TYR A 80 1.36 -5.85 -5.97
C TYR A 80 1.48 -5.22 -4.58
N PHE A 81 0.63 -5.63 -3.64
CA PHE A 81 0.70 -5.11 -2.27
C PHE A 81 1.99 -5.53 -1.59
N TYR A 82 2.37 -6.80 -1.74
CA TYR A 82 3.61 -7.31 -1.18
C TYR A 82 4.84 -6.54 -1.66
N SER A 83 4.99 -6.38 -2.98
CA SER A 83 6.13 -5.68 -3.59
C SER A 83 6.15 -4.20 -3.27
N SER A 84 4.99 -3.55 -3.13
CA SER A 84 4.88 -2.15 -2.77
C SER A 84 5.51 -1.86 -1.40
N TYR A 85 5.25 -2.70 -0.41
CA TYR A 85 5.88 -2.58 0.92
C TYR A 85 7.34 -2.97 0.90
N ALA A 86 7.69 -4.02 0.19
CA ALA A 86 9.08 -4.43 0.05
C ALA A 86 9.93 -3.31 -0.58
N LEU A 87 9.45 -2.67 -1.62
CA LEU A 87 10.14 -1.54 -2.26
C LEU A 87 10.27 -0.33 -1.33
N GLN A 88 9.27 -0.04 -0.50
CA GLN A 88 9.36 1.04 0.49
C GLN A 88 10.46 0.74 1.54
N ILE A 89 10.55 -0.51 1.99
CA ILE A 89 11.59 -0.93 2.94
C ILE A 89 12.97 -0.83 2.27
N GLU A 90 13.15 -1.29 1.03
CA GLU A 90 14.42 -1.13 0.30
C GLU A 90 14.83 0.33 0.15
N ASN A 91 13.89 1.21 -0.21
CA ASN A 91 14.16 2.65 -0.28
C ASN A 91 14.57 3.23 1.08
N THR A 92 13.98 2.73 2.16
CA THR A 92 14.36 3.10 3.53
C THR A 92 15.78 2.60 3.86
N MET A 93 16.10 1.34 3.56
CA MET A 93 17.44 0.78 3.74
C MET A 93 18.48 1.56 2.94
N ALA A 94 18.17 1.91 1.69
CA ALA A 94 19.05 2.72 0.84
C ALA A 94 19.28 4.12 1.43
N ALA A 95 18.25 4.76 1.98
CA ALA A 95 18.39 6.06 2.63
C ALA A 95 19.25 5.98 3.90
N TYR A 96 19.10 4.96 4.72
CA TYR A 96 19.96 4.73 5.89
C TYR A 96 21.42 4.49 5.51
N SER A 97 21.65 3.70 4.47
CA SER A 97 23.01 3.46 3.97
C SER A 97 23.73 4.73 3.56
N GLN A 98 23.02 5.71 2.98
CA GLN A 98 23.61 7.01 2.60
C GLN A 98 24.13 7.83 3.81
N VAL A 99 23.60 7.57 5.00
CA VAL A 99 24.03 8.21 6.25
C VAL A 99 24.91 7.30 7.12
N GLY A 100 25.40 6.19 6.55
CA GLY A 100 26.33 5.28 7.22
C GLY A 100 25.65 4.29 8.19
N LEU A 101 24.33 4.20 8.19
CA LEU A 101 23.58 3.22 8.97
C LEU A 101 23.34 1.96 8.17
N THR A 102 23.44 0.80 8.82
CA THR A 102 23.12 -0.50 8.23
C THR A 102 21.73 -0.95 8.65
N MET A 103 20.98 -1.45 7.72
CA MET A 103 19.67 -2.07 7.94
C MET A 103 19.53 -3.25 6.99
N SER A 104 19.08 -4.39 7.48
CA SER A 104 18.87 -5.61 6.69
C SER A 104 17.45 -6.16 6.85
N TRP A 105 17.07 -7.08 5.97
CA TRP A 105 15.78 -7.75 6.02
C TRP A 105 15.60 -8.62 7.26
N GLU A 106 16.70 -9.11 7.82
CA GLU A 106 16.74 -9.97 9.01
C GLU A 106 16.79 -9.16 10.32
N ASP A 107 17.00 -7.84 10.25
CA ASP A 107 17.02 -7.01 11.44
C ASP A 107 15.63 -6.94 12.10
N PRO A 108 15.56 -6.83 13.43
CA PRO A 108 14.30 -6.72 14.13
C PRO A 108 13.49 -5.49 13.67
N PHE A 109 12.26 -5.70 13.24
CA PHE A 109 11.27 -4.64 13.07
C PHE A 109 10.68 -4.25 14.42
N GLU A 110 10.39 -5.26 15.27
CA GLU A 110 9.94 -5.10 16.64
C GLU A 110 10.73 -6.03 17.56
N GLU A 111 11.51 -5.49 18.49
CA GLU A 111 12.35 -6.26 19.39
C GLU A 111 11.54 -7.21 20.29
N GLU A 112 10.35 -6.78 20.75
CA GLU A 112 9.52 -7.53 21.69
C GLU A 112 8.87 -8.77 21.05
N THR A 113 8.57 -8.74 19.76
CA THR A 113 7.86 -9.81 19.05
C THR A 113 8.78 -10.74 18.29
N GLY A 114 10.04 -10.34 18.10
CA GLY A 114 11.01 -11.05 17.26
C GLY A 114 10.71 -10.96 15.75
N ARG A 115 9.77 -10.10 15.36
CA ARG A 115 9.47 -9.84 13.94
C ARG A 115 10.62 -9.09 13.28
N THR A 116 10.92 -9.47 12.05
CA THR A 116 11.96 -8.84 11.21
C THR A 116 11.34 -7.96 10.13
N TRP A 117 12.16 -7.18 9.45
CA TRP A 117 11.69 -6.40 8.30
C TRP A 117 11.14 -7.28 7.17
N SER A 118 11.59 -8.54 7.07
CA SER A 118 11.10 -9.50 6.07
C SER A 118 9.65 -9.95 6.34
N ASP A 119 9.15 -9.81 7.56
CA ASP A 119 7.79 -10.19 7.94
C ASP A 119 6.77 -9.08 7.63
N VAL A 120 7.26 -7.86 7.36
CA VAL A 120 6.41 -6.68 7.15
C VAL A 120 5.63 -6.71 5.83
N PRO A 121 6.24 -6.99 4.64
CA PRO A 121 5.53 -6.95 3.38
C PRO A 121 4.31 -7.88 3.33
N PRO A 122 4.39 -9.16 3.72
CA PRO A 122 3.23 -10.05 3.68
C PRO A 122 2.12 -9.64 4.64
N GLU A 123 2.44 -9.11 5.80
CA GLU A 123 1.44 -8.66 6.77
C GLU A 123 0.65 -7.46 6.25
N TYR A 124 1.35 -6.46 5.75
CA TYR A 124 0.70 -5.27 5.22
C TYR A 124 -0.05 -5.54 3.90
N ALA A 125 0.47 -6.45 3.06
CA ALA A 125 -0.25 -6.89 1.87
C ALA A 125 -1.62 -7.48 2.21
N ARG A 126 -1.69 -8.35 3.21
CA ARG A 126 -2.95 -8.92 3.71
C ARG A 126 -3.91 -7.85 4.21
N ARG A 127 -3.39 -6.90 4.98
CA ARG A 127 -4.17 -5.80 5.52
C ARG A 127 -4.77 -4.93 4.40
N ASP A 128 -3.96 -4.48 3.47
CA ASP A 128 -4.40 -3.58 2.40
C ASP A 128 -5.41 -4.25 1.47
N MET A 129 -5.22 -5.54 1.15
CA MET A 129 -6.21 -6.32 0.41
C MET A 129 -7.57 -6.38 1.11
N MET A 130 -7.59 -6.48 2.43
CA MET A 130 -8.83 -6.49 3.19
C MET A 130 -9.43 -5.08 3.29
N GLU A 131 -8.60 -4.04 3.48
CA GLU A 131 -9.05 -2.66 3.70
C GLU A 131 -9.84 -2.11 2.50
N TYR A 132 -9.32 -2.23 1.27
CA TYR A 132 -10.06 -1.67 0.13
C TYR A 132 -11.37 -2.44 -0.15
N ARG A 133 -11.38 -3.76 0.07
CA ARG A 133 -12.59 -4.56 -0.04
C ARG A 133 -13.59 -4.25 1.07
N ASN A 134 -13.09 -3.98 2.27
CA ASN A 134 -13.89 -3.53 3.39
C ASN A 134 -14.64 -2.23 3.07
N ILE A 135 -13.98 -1.26 2.43
CA ILE A 135 -14.62 -0.01 2.00
C ILE A 135 -15.78 -0.31 1.04
N LEU A 136 -15.54 -1.16 0.03
CA LEU A 136 -16.57 -1.53 -0.95
C LEU A 136 -17.76 -2.24 -0.30
N LEU A 137 -17.49 -3.19 0.60
CA LEU A 137 -18.52 -3.92 1.33
C LEU A 137 -19.31 -2.98 2.23
N TYR A 138 -18.62 -2.15 3.02
CA TYR A 138 -19.27 -1.21 3.93
C TYR A 138 -20.12 -0.17 3.19
N ALA A 139 -19.65 0.32 2.04
CA ALA A 139 -20.42 1.20 1.17
C ALA A 139 -21.70 0.51 0.68
N LYS A 140 -21.61 -0.73 0.20
CA LYS A 140 -22.75 -1.55 -0.24
C LYS A 140 -23.73 -1.79 0.91
N ASP A 141 -23.26 -2.13 2.09
CA ASP A 141 -24.11 -2.37 3.28
C ASP A 141 -24.84 -1.09 3.73
N ASN A 142 -24.30 0.09 3.38
CA ASN A 142 -24.96 1.39 3.59
C ASN A 142 -25.79 1.85 2.37
N GLY A 143 -26.09 0.97 1.43
CA GLY A 143 -26.96 1.25 0.29
C GLY A 143 -26.31 2.09 -0.81
N LEU A 144 -24.98 2.20 -0.82
CA LEU A 144 -24.26 2.90 -1.86
C LEU A 144 -23.84 1.92 -2.96
N GLU A 145 -24.25 2.21 -4.19
CA GLU A 145 -23.93 1.44 -5.38
C GLU A 145 -23.24 2.33 -6.43
N MET A 146 -22.56 1.71 -7.37
CA MET A 146 -21.97 2.42 -8.51
C MET A 146 -23.08 2.86 -9.46
N THR A 147 -23.37 4.16 -9.47
CA THR A 147 -24.30 4.78 -10.41
C THR A 147 -23.64 5.05 -11.77
N PRO A 148 -24.42 5.35 -12.84
CA PRO A 148 -23.85 5.78 -14.11
C PRO A 148 -22.90 6.99 -13.97
N GLU A 149 -23.24 7.97 -13.11
CA GLU A 149 -22.44 9.17 -12.86
C GLU A 149 -21.10 8.82 -12.17
N LEU A 150 -21.14 7.90 -11.17
CA LEU A 150 -19.92 7.42 -10.52
C LEU A 150 -19.04 6.60 -11.46
N ASN A 151 -19.62 5.85 -12.39
CA ASN A 151 -18.87 5.15 -13.42
C ASN A 151 -18.23 6.10 -14.43
N GLU A 152 -18.91 7.19 -14.81
CA GLU A 152 -18.34 8.25 -15.66
C GLU A 152 -17.18 8.95 -14.95
N GLU A 153 -17.33 9.30 -13.66
CA GLU A 153 -16.26 9.87 -12.86
C GLU A 153 -15.06 8.93 -12.74
N LEU A 154 -15.30 7.63 -12.51
CA LEU A 154 -14.24 6.62 -12.48
C LEU A 154 -13.48 6.55 -13.80
N SER A 155 -14.20 6.51 -14.93
CA SER A 155 -13.59 6.49 -16.26
C SER A 155 -12.77 7.74 -16.53
N HIS A 156 -13.28 8.91 -16.13
CA HIS A 156 -12.57 10.18 -16.26
C HIS A 156 -11.27 10.19 -15.44
N GLN A 157 -11.30 9.72 -14.17
CA GLN A 157 -10.11 9.63 -13.33
C GLN A 157 -9.05 8.67 -13.89
N ILE A 158 -9.49 7.54 -14.49
CA ILE A 158 -8.57 6.61 -15.15
C ILE A 158 -7.89 7.30 -16.33
N MET A 159 -8.64 8.00 -17.18
CA MET A 159 -8.08 8.70 -18.34
C MET A 159 -7.18 9.85 -17.93
N GLU A 160 -7.54 10.65 -16.93
CA GLU A 160 -6.65 11.70 -16.40
C GLU A 160 -5.33 11.12 -15.87
N ALA A 161 -5.38 9.97 -15.20
CA ALA A 161 -4.19 9.30 -14.73
C ALA A 161 -3.32 8.79 -15.89
N ALA A 162 -3.95 8.22 -16.92
CA ALA A 162 -3.27 7.76 -18.14
C ALA A 162 -2.59 8.93 -18.87
N GLU A 163 -3.29 10.03 -19.08
CA GLU A 163 -2.75 11.23 -19.73
C GLU A 163 -1.62 11.87 -18.90
N SER A 164 -1.76 11.87 -17.58
CA SER A 164 -0.72 12.38 -16.68
C SER A 164 0.56 11.55 -16.71
N ALA A 165 0.44 10.24 -16.88
CA ALA A 165 1.57 9.30 -16.87
C ALA A 165 2.25 9.21 -18.25
N LEU A 166 1.46 9.20 -19.33
CA LEU A 166 1.91 8.84 -20.69
C LEU A 166 1.77 9.98 -21.71
N GLY A 167 1.08 11.07 -21.35
CA GLY A 167 0.82 12.21 -22.22
C GLY A 167 -0.54 12.16 -22.92
N GLU A 168 -0.83 13.24 -23.67
CA GLU A 168 -2.08 13.37 -24.43
C GLU A 168 -2.26 12.20 -25.40
N ASN A 169 -3.49 11.71 -25.52
CA ASN A 169 -3.91 10.56 -26.34
C ASN A 169 -3.52 9.17 -25.80
N ALA A 170 -3.09 9.05 -24.54
CA ALA A 170 -2.95 7.75 -23.90
C ALA A 170 -4.29 6.98 -23.90
N THR A 171 -4.23 5.67 -24.16
CA THR A 171 -5.40 4.79 -24.08
C THR A 171 -5.40 4.00 -22.77
N GLU A 172 -6.54 3.39 -22.42
CA GLU A 172 -6.59 2.46 -21.28
C GLU A 172 -5.62 1.28 -21.47
N GLU A 173 -5.42 0.82 -22.69
CA GLU A 173 -4.48 -0.29 -23.00
C GLU A 173 -3.03 0.14 -22.75
N ASP A 174 -2.63 1.33 -23.21
CA ASP A 174 -1.31 1.89 -22.94
C ASP A 174 -1.09 2.04 -21.43
N PHE A 175 -2.11 2.52 -20.72
CA PHE A 175 -2.03 2.72 -19.29
C PHE A 175 -1.97 1.39 -18.53
N ALA A 176 -2.72 0.38 -18.95
CA ALA A 176 -2.62 -0.96 -18.39
C ALA A 176 -1.21 -1.56 -18.56
N ALA A 177 -0.61 -1.37 -19.74
CA ALA A 177 0.77 -1.79 -19.99
C ALA A 177 1.79 -1.03 -19.13
N TYR A 178 1.57 0.25 -18.89
CA TYR A 178 2.39 1.08 -17.99
C TYR A 178 2.29 0.61 -16.54
N LEU A 179 1.09 0.40 -16.03
CA LEU A 179 0.86 -0.07 -14.65
C LEU A 179 1.49 -1.44 -14.40
N LYS A 180 1.47 -2.32 -15.41
CA LYS A 180 2.07 -3.65 -15.33
C LYS A 180 3.59 -3.61 -15.10
N GLN A 181 4.29 -2.53 -15.51
CA GLN A 181 5.72 -2.36 -15.23
C GLN A 181 6.00 -2.23 -13.72
N GLY A 182 5.02 -1.76 -12.95
CA GLY A 182 5.04 -1.69 -11.49
C GLY A 182 4.26 -2.84 -10.81
N TYR A 183 4.05 -3.95 -11.53
CA TYR A 183 3.28 -5.12 -11.06
C TYR A 183 1.84 -4.79 -10.64
N LEU A 184 1.27 -3.67 -11.09
CA LEU A 184 -0.10 -3.28 -10.78
C LEU A 184 -1.06 -3.75 -11.89
N PRO A 185 -1.91 -4.77 -11.65
CA PRO A 185 -2.94 -5.17 -12.60
C PRO A 185 -3.96 -4.05 -12.81
N PHE A 186 -4.34 -3.77 -14.04
CA PHE A 186 -5.31 -2.70 -14.35
C PHE A 186 -6.65 -2.88 -13.64
N ASN A 187 -7.13 -4.12 -13.53
CA ASN A 187 -8.36 -4.43 -12.82
C ASN A 187 -8.25 -4.14 -11.31
N LEU A 188 -7.08 -4.38 -10.71
CA LEU A 188 -6.82 -4.01 -9.32
C LEU A 188 -6.81 -2.49 -9.15
N TYR A 189 -6.09 -1.77 -10.02
CA TYR A 189 -6.08 -0.31 -10.04
C TYR A 189 -7.49 0.26 -10.11
N LYS A 190 -8.32 -0.25 -11.03
CA LYS A 190 -9.71 0.16 -11.17
C LYS A 190 -10.53 -0.10 -9.90
N ARG A 191 -10.35 -1.26 -9.25
CA ARG A 191 -11.03 -1.59 -7.98
C ARG A 191 -10.59 -0.67 -6.83
N MET A 192 -9.32 -0.35 -6.74
CA MET A 192 -8.80 0.58 -5.73
C MET A 192 -9.35 2.00 -5.92
N LEU A 193 -9.41 2.49 -7.17
CA LEU A 193 -10.06 3.77 -7.48
C LEU A 193 -11.54 3.75 -7.15
N THR A 194 -12.25 2.65 -7.47
CA THR A 194 -13.65 2.48 -7.09
C THR A 194 -13.81 2.57 -5.58
N ALA A 195 -12.97 1.89 -4.79
CA ALA A 195 -13.01 1.98 -3.34
C ALA A 195 -12.80 3.41 -2.83
N SER A 196 -11.84 4.15 -3.41
CA SER A 196 -11.60 5.56 -3.08
C SER A 196 -12.81 6.45 -3.40
N LEU A 197 -13.44 6.23 -4.55
CA LEU A 197 -14.64 6.97 -4.97
C LEU A 197 -15.82 6.67 -4.04
N MET A 198 -16.03 5.39 -3.72
CA MET A 198 -17.06 4.95 -2.80
C MET A 198 -16.83 5.48 -1.38
N TYR A 199 -15.59 5.51 -0.90
CA TYR A 199 -15.24 6.12 0.39
C TYR A 199 -15.61 7.59 0.45
N ARG A 200 -15.25 8.38 -0.58
CA ARG A 200 -15.57 9.82 -0.63
C ARG A 200 -17.08 10.06 -0.67
N THR A 201 -17.79 9.28 -1.49
CA THR A 201 -19.25 9.38 -1.62
C THR A 201 -19.93 8.99 -0.32
N LEU A 202 -19.50 7.90 0.30
CA LEU A 202 -20.00 7.45 1.60
C LEU A 202 -19.75 8.51 2.69
N PHE A 203 -18.54 9.07 2.74
CA PHE A 203 -18.21 10.14 3.68
C PHE A 203 -19.14 11.34 3.51
N SER A 204 -19.32 11.82 2.28
CA SER A 204 -20.19 12.96 2.00
C SER A 204 -21.67 12.66 2.36
N ASN A 205 -22.13 11.44 2.10
CA ASN A 205 -23.50 11.03 2.45
C ASN A 205 -23.73 10.95 3.95
N LEU A 206 -22.71 10.55 4.73
CA LEU A 206 -22.83 10.39 6.19
C LEU A 206 -22.64 11.70 6.96
N TYR A 207 -21.77 12.57 6.49
CA TYR A 207 -21.33 13.74 7.29
C TYR A 207 -21.51 15.07 6.58
N GLY A 208 -21.75 15.09 5.27
CA GLY A 208 -21.87 16.30 4.46
C GLY A 208 -20.60 16.65 3.70
N ASP A 209 -20.58 17.86 3.14
CA ASP A 209 -19.47 18.35 2.32
C ASP A 209 -18.18 18.51 3.15
N PRO A 210 -17.06 17.90 2.74
CA PRO A 210 -15.78 18.02 3.44
C PRO A 210 -15.31 19.47 3.65
N ALA A 211 -15.57 20.38 2.69
CA ALA A 211 -15.17 21.78 2.82
C ALA A 211 -15.98 22.53 3.89
N GLU A 212 -17.28 22.21 4.02
CA GLU A 212 -18.12 22.77 5.11
C GLU A 212 -17.71 22.21 6.48
N LEU A 213 -17.36 20.91 6.52
CA LEU A 213 -16.85 20.27 7.74
C LEU A 213 -15.51 20.87 8.18
N GLU A 214 -14.61 21.16 7.25
CA GLU A 214 -13.34 21.83 7.53
C GLU A 214 -13.57 23.22 8.11
N GLN A 215 -14.44 24.03 7.49
CA GLN A 215 -14.79 25.37 7.98
C GLN A 215 -15.43 25.34 9.38
N SER A 216 -16.19 24.30 9.69
CA SER A 216 -16.83 24.13 11.02
C SER A 216 -15.96 23.44 12.05
N GLY A 217 -14.72 23.01 11.68
CA GLY A 217 -13.80 22.28 12.57
C GLY A 217 -14.24 20.85 12.90
N LYS A 218 -15.11 20.25 12.08
CA LYS A 218 -15.65 18.90 12.30
C LYS A 218 -15.02 17.83 11.41
N LEU A 219 -14.22 18.22 10.43
CA LEU A 219 -13.67 17.27 9.42
C LEU A 219 -12.90 16.12 10.08
N GLU A 220 -11.96 16.43 10.97
CA GLU A 220 -11.12 15.44 11.64
C GLU A 220 -11.94 14.44 12.46
N SER A 221 -12.93 14.94 13.25
CA SER A 221 -13.80 14.07 14.03
C SER A 221 -14.69 13.17 13.17
N SER A 222 -15.16 13.66 12.02
CA SER A 222 -15.95 12.87 11.05
C SER A 222 -15.11 11.81 10.37
N GLN A 223 -13.87 12.13 10.02
CA GLN A 223 -12.91 11.16 9.47
C GLN A 223 -12.58 10.06 10.47
N ALA A 224 -12.32 10.44 11.74
CA ALA A 224 -12.05 9.48 12.80
C ALA A 224 -13.25 8.54 13.06
N ASP A 225 -14.49 9.07 13.03
CA ASP A 225 -15.70 8.27 13.20
C ASP A 225 -15.90 7.27 12.03
N LEU A 226 -15.70 7.70 10.78
CA LEU A 226 -15.74 6.76 9.64
C LEU A 226 -14.66 5.69 9.72
N SER A 227 -13.43 6.09 10.06
CA SER A 227 -12.31 5.15 10.23
C SER A 227 -12.63 4.08 11.29
N ALA A 228 -13.16 4.49 12.45
CA ALA A 228 -13.57 3.55 13.50
C ALA A 228 -14.70 2.60 13.05
N LYS A 229 -15.64 3.08 12.23
CA LYS A 229 -16.69 2.24 11.65
C LYS A 229 -16.14 1.22 10.65
N LEU A 230 -15.18 1.63 9.82
CA LEU A 230 -14.51 0.75 8.87
C LEU A 230 -13.64 -0.29 9.60
N GLU A 231 -12.89 0.11 10.63
CA GLU A 231 -12.11 -0.79 11.47
C GLU A 231 -12.99 -1.88 12.10
N LYS A 232 -14.11 -1.48 12.69
CA LYS A 232 -15.08 -2.44 13.25
C LYS A 232 -15.68 -3.35 12.17
N ASN A 233 -15.88 -2.86 10.95
CA ASN A 233 -16.37 -3.69 9.86
C ASN A 233 -15.31 -4.65 9.34
N LEU A 234 -14.03 -4.26 9.40
CA LEU A 234 -12.90 -5.09 9.02
C LEU A 234 -12.82 -6.40 9.84
N GLU A 235 -13.27 -6.38 11.10
CA GLU A 235 -13.36 -7.58 11.94
C GLU A 235 -14.27 -8.68 11.35
N LYS A 236 -15.16 -8.32 10.42
CA LYS A 236 -16.07 -9.26 9.73
C LYS A 236 -15.50 -9.82 8.44
N ILE A 237 -14.37 -9.25 7.99
CA ILE A 237 -13.73 -9.67 6.75
C ILE A 237 -12.98 -10.97 6.99
N SER A 238 -13.30 -12.00 6.23
CA SER A 238 -12.56 -13.26 6.24
C SER A 238 -11.47 -13.26 5.18
N LEU A 239 -10.27 -13.68 5.56
CA LEU A 239 -9.16 -13.93 4.65
C LEU A 239 -8.77 -15.40 4.79
N ILE A 240 -8.86 -16.17 3.72
CA ILE A 240 -8.57 -17.60 3.70
C ILE A 240 -7.57 -17.89 2.59
N PHE A 241 -6.37 -18.33 2.96
CA PHE A 241 -5.36 -18.74 1.99
C PHE A 241 -5.65 -20.12 1.40
N SER A 242 -5.29 -20.29 0.13
CA SER A 242 -5.35 -21.59 -0.55
C SER A 242 -4.42 -22.59 0.15
N GLU A 243 -4.85 -23.84 0.26
CA GLU A 243 -4.06 -24.90 0.95
C GLU A 243 -2.65 -25.10 0.36
N ASN A 244 -2.52 -24.89 -0.93
CA ASN A 244 -1.26 -25.06 -1.65
C ASN A 244 -0.40 -23.79 -1.69
N PHE A 245 -0.94 -22.64 -1.32
CA PHE A 245 -0.19 -21.40 -1.33
C PHE A 245 0.97 -21.46 -0.32
N ARG A 246 2.15 -21.15 -0.79
CA ARG A 246 3.33 -20.97 0.04
C ARG A 246 3.83 -19.55 -0.17
N GLU A 247 3.59 -18.73 0.84
CA GLU A 247 4.04 -17.34 0.82
C GLU A 247 5.56 -17.29 0.68
N PRO A 248 6.08 -16.66 -0.39
CA PRO A 248 7.51 -16.60 -0.60
C PRO A 248 8.18 -15.73 0.45
N LYS A 249 9.36 -16.14 0.88
CA LYS A 249 10.19 -15.32 1.77
C LYS A 249 11.04 -14.38 0.93
N ILE A 250 10.97 -13.09 1.20
CA ILE A 250 11.73 -12.09 0.47
C ILE A 250 13.24 -12.33 0.51
N THR A 251 13.73 -12.90 1.61
CA THR A 251 15.14 -13.24 1.82
C THR A 251 15.68 -14.28 0.85
N ASP A 252 14.80 -15.09 0.23
CA ASP A 252 15.19 -16.10 -0.76
C ASP A 252 15.45 -15.47 -2.14
N TYR A 253 15.14 -14.19 -2.34
CA TYR A 253 15.24 -13.45 -3.59
C TYR A 253 16.18 -12.25 -3.50
N LEU A 254 17.08 -12.22 -2.51
CA LEU A 254 18.06 -11.15 -2.36
C LEU A 254 19.23 -11.36 -3.31
N MET A 255 19.53 -10.30 -4.08
CA MET A 255 20.72 -10.24 -4.95
C MET A 255 21.91 -9.66 -4.17
N GLU A 256 23.10 -10.21 -4.38
CA GLU A 256 24.35 -9.58 -3.94
C GLU A 256 24.78 -8.55 -4.99
N ASN A 257 24.83 -7.28 -4.60
CA ASN A 257 25.32 -6.19 -5.44
C ASN A 257 26.82 -6.00 -5.25
#